data_de0ba30e5793769242f41fe086b053db
#
_entry.id   de0ba30e5793769242f41fe086b053db
#
_cell.length_a   1.000
_cell.length_b   1.000
_cell.length_c   1.000
_cell.angle_alpha   90.00
_cell.angle_beta   90.00
_cell.angle_gamma   90.00
#
_symmetry.space_group_name_H-M   'P 1'
#
loop_
_entity.id
_entity.type
_entity.pdbx_description
1 polymer ?
#
loop_
_entity_poly.entity_id
_entity_poly.type
_entity_poly.pdbx_seq_one_letter_code
_entity_poly.pdbx_strand_id
1 'polypeptide(L)'
;IRADVVAVTTYDAEGEMRNCYSLGRRLREDILQNLSFDPDKRELYETGFISAPHVMSIFVEDYPWVVTIIRPATTGEGERYIAVDVSCSNISTYISGVGIGQRGYCFLEDTEGNLVYHPQQQLIYSELKSENTDLTASLPDGTHVEGSTIYTVQTLENGIWRVVGVSSFQELITDALREIMRITFIGALFILAAAVLLSLLL
;
A
#
# COMPACT_ATOMS: atom_id res chain seq x y z
N ILE A 1 12.31 -9.47 -18.06
CA ILE A 1 11.42 -8.44 -17.51
C ILE A 1 10.78 -9.06 -16.26
N ARG A 2 10.72 -8.32 -15.17
CA ARG A 2 10.09 -8.78 -13.92
C ARG A 2 8.58 -8.94 -14.15
N ALA A 3 7.97 -9.89 -13.46
CA ALA A 3 6.54 -10.21 -13.62
C ALA A 3 5.59 -9.07 -13.16
N ASP A 4 6.13 -8.11 -12.41
CA ASP A 4 5.43 -6.94 -11.90
C ASP A 4 5.40 -5.76 -12.89
N VAL A 5 6.24 -5.76 -13.93
CA VAL A 5 6.23 -4.72 -14.97
C VAL A 5 5.09 -5.01 -15.95
N VAL A 6 4.18 -4.06 -16.07
CA VAL A 6 2.98 -4.13 -16.92
C VAL A 6 3.27 -3.61 -18.32
N ALA A 7 3.91 -2.44 -18.39
CA ALA A 7 4.34 -1.82 -19.63
C ALA A 7 5.62 -1.00 -19.43
N VAL A 8 6.33 -0.77 -20.51
CA VAL A 8 7.44 0.19 -20.59
C VAL A 8 7.19 1.07 -21.80
N THR A 9 7.04 2.36 -21.57
CA THR A 9 6.78 3.35 -22.60
C THR A 9 7.93 4.32 -22.71
N THR A 10 8.33 4.66 -23.92
CA THR A 10 9.37 5.69 -24.18
C THR A 10 8.76 6.88 -24.86
N TYR A 11 9.14 8.07 -24.39
CA TYR A 11 8.72 9.35 -24.91
C TYR A 11 9.95 10.14 -25.41
N ASP A 12 9.75 11.00 -26.40
CA ASP A 12 10.79 11.94 -26.81
C ASP A 12 10.87 13.17 -25.87
N ALA A 13 11.71 14.13 -26.26
CA ALA A 13 11.90 15.36 -25.49
C ALA A 13 10.63 16.24 -25.45
N GLU A 14 9.76 16.12 -26.44
CA GLU A 14 8.48 16.82 -26.54
C GLU A 14 7.36 16.14 -25.73
N GLY A 15 7.58 14.90 -25.27
CA GLY A 15 6.62 14.12 -24.51
C GLY A 15 5.71 13.24 -25.33
N GLU A 16 5.99 13.12 -26.63
CA GLU A 16 5.23 12.24 -27.52
C GLU A 16 5.73 10.80 -27.40
N MET A 17 4.79 9.87 -27.37
CA MET A 17 5.09 8.43 -27.27
C MET A 17 5.83 7.94 -28.51
N ARG A 18 6.94 7.25 -28.32
CA ARG A 18 7.74 6.63 -29.37
C ARG A 18 7.55 5.13 -29.43
N ASN A 19 7.64 4.46 -28.31
CA ASN A 19 7.45 3.02 -28.24
C ASN A 19 6.71 2.67 -26.95
N CYS A 20 5.87 1.62 -27.02
CA CYS A 20 5.25 1.01 -25.86
C CYS A 20 5.39 -0.50 -25.94
N TYR A 21 5.94 -1.09 -24.92
CA TYR A 21 6.17 -2.53 -24.80
C TYR A 21 5.37 -3.09 -23.63
N SER A 22 4.61 -4.14 -23.85
CA SER A 22 3.91 -4.86 -22.80
C SER A 22 4.19 -6.35 -22.89
N LEU A 23 4.19 -7.03 -21.76
CA LEU A 23 4.42 -8.47 -21.70
C LEU A 23 3.07 -9.21 -21.78
N GLY A 24 2.79 -9.82 -22.96
CA GLY A 24 1.62 -10.68 -23.13
C GLY A 24 0.25 -10.00 -23.19
N ARG A 25 0.19 -8.65 -23.15
CA ARG A 25 -1.05 -7.89 -23.28
C ARG A 25 -1.14 -7.21 -24.63
N ARG A 26 -2.35 -7.20 -25.20
CA ARG A 26 -2.62 -6.54 -26.47
C ARG A 26 -2.91 -5.06 -26.25
N LEU A 27 -2.12 -4.19 -26.90
CA LEU A 27 -2.22 -2.75 -26.80
C LEU A 27 -3.35 -2.22 -27.69
N ARG A 28 -3.96 -1.13 -27.27
CA ARG A 28 -4.98 -0.37 -28.02
C ARG A 28 -4.29 0.67 -28.90
N GLU A 29 -4.25 0.43 -30.20
CA GLU A 29 -3.59 1.33 -31.16
C GLU A 29 -4.22 2.72 -31.22
N ASP A 30 -5.54 2.84 -31.02
CA ASP A 30 -6.29 4.09 -30.98
C ASP A 30 -5.85 5.01 -29.83
N ILE A 31 -5.47 4.43 -28.69
CA ILE A 31 -4.97 5.18 -27.55
C ILE A 31 -3.49 5.51 -27.69
N LEU A 32 -2.68 4.57 -28.18
CA LEU A 32 -1.24 4.76 -28.30
C LEU A 32 -0.88 5.93 -29.22
N GLN A 33 -1.65 6.17 -30.29
CA GLN A 33 -1.43 7.28 -31.22
C GLN A 33 -1.55 8.68 -30.57
N ASN A 34 -2.28 8.76 -29.45
CA ASN A 34 -2.52 10.02 -28.74
C ASN A 34 -1.91 10.02 -27.32
N LEU A 35 -1.06 9.02 -27.02
CA LEU A 35 -0.43 8.91 -25.72
C LEU A 35 0.75 9.88 -25.63
N SER A 36 0.60 10.91 -24.82
CA SER A 36 1.66 11.84 -24.46
C SER A 36 1.68 12.03 -22.94
N PHE A 37 2.78 12.50 -22.41
CA PHE A 37 2.76 12.93 -21.02
C PHE A 37 2.33 14.38 -20.89
N ASP A 38 1.82 14.74 -19.72
CA ASP A 38 1.37 16.09 -19.40
C ASP A 38 2.55 17.09 -19.46
N PRO A 39 2.57 18.05 -20.38
CA PRO A 39 3.66 19.01 -20.51
C PRO A 39 3.89 19.86 -19.26
N ASP A 40 2.83 20.11 -18.48
CA ASP A 40 2.89 20.93 -17.25
C ASP A 40 3.65 20.22 -16.12
N LYS A 41 3.84 18.91 -16.24
CA LYS A 41 4.60 18.08 -15.29
C LYS A 41 6.04 17.80 -15.71
N ARG A 42 6.53 18.44 -16.77
CA ARG A 42 7.87 18.16 -17.32
C ARG A 42 8.98 18.30 -16.29
N GLU A 43 8.96 19.33 -15.45
CA GLU A 43 9.95 19.52 -14.39
C GLU A 43 9.99 18.34 -13.39
N LEU A 44 8.82 17.75 -13.11
CA LEU A 44 8.73 16.56 -12.27
C LEU A 44 9.36 15.34 -12.95
N TYR A 45 9.20 15.21 -14.26
CA TYR A 45 9.76 14.09 -15.01
C TYR A 45 11.27 14.17 -15.14
N GLU A 46 11.86 15.38 -15.19
CA GLU A 46 13.30 15.59 -15.21
C GLU A 46 13.99 15.15 -13.93
N THR A 47 13.37 15.35 -12.78
CA THR A 47 13.87 14.89 -11.47
C THR A 47 13.53 13.44 -11.17
N GLY A 48 12.58 12.88 -11.90
CA GLY A 48 12.00 11.57 -11.72
C GLY A 48 10.67 11.64 -10.97
N PHE A 49 9.67 11.03 -11.54
CA PHE A 49 8.29 11.08 -11.06
C PHE A 49 7.76 9.68 -10.75
N ILE A 50 6.98 9.57 -9.69
CA ILE A 50 6.19 8.37 -9.37
C ILE A 50 4.74 8.81 -9.23
N SER A 51 3.85 8.24 -10.06
CA SER A 51 2.44 8.59 -10.05
C SER A 51 1.71 8.03 -8.82
N ALA A 52 0.57 8.64 -8.48
CA ALA A 52 -0.43 7.92 -7.70
C ALA A 52 -0.91 6.66 -8.45
N PRO A 53 -1.45 5.65 -7.75
CA PRO A 53 -2.05 4.49 -8.39
C PRO A 53 -3.20 4.90 -9.31
N HIS A 54 -3.22 4.34 -10.49
CA HIS A 54 -4.25 4.61 -11.48
C HIS A 54 -4.55 3.39 -12.32
N VAL A 55 -5.71 3.39 -12.95
CA VAL A 55 -6.10 2.33 -13.90
C VAL A 55 -5.45 2.58 -15.23
N MET A 56 -4.69 1.62 -15.73
CA MET A 56 -4.08 1.69 -17.05
C MET A 56 -5.07 1.22 -18.12
N SER A 57 -5.45 2.11 -19.03
CA SER A 57 -6.47 1.87 -20.06
C SER A 57 -5.92 1.57 -21.46
N ILE A 58 -4.60 1.41 -21.59
CA ILE A 58 -3.95 1.20 -22.90
C ILE A 58 -4.11 -0.23 -23.45
N PHE A 59 -4.72 -1.14 -22.69
CA PHE A 59 -4.94 -2.54 -23.09
C PHE A 59 -6.36 -2.80 -23.58
N VAL A 60 -6.53 -3.82 -24.41
CA VAL A 60 -7.83 -4.14 -25.03
C VAL A 60 -8.80 -4.78 -24.04
N GLU A 61 -8.33 -5.70 -23.19
CA GLU A 61 -9.18 -6.56 -22.35
C GLU A 61 -8.76 -6.57 -20.86
N ASP A 62 -7.79 -5.75 -20.49
CA ASP A 62 -7.23 -5.72 -19.15
C ASP A 62 -7.05 -4.27 -18.70
N TYR A 63 -7.45 -3.97 -17.48
CA TYR A 63 -7.35 -2.63 -16.89
C TYR A 63 -6.60 -2.70 -15.56
N PRO A 64 -5.28 -3.04 -15.60
CA PRO A 64 -4.53 -3.20 -14.36
C PRO A 64 -4.39 -1.87 -13.61
N TRP A 65 -4.41 -1.96 -12.30
CA TRP A 65 -3.97 -0.87 -11.43
C TRP A 65 -2.45 -0.84 -11.41
N VAL A 66 -1.89 0.32 -11.74
CA VAL A 66 -0.46 0.53 -11.85
C VAL A 66 -0.01 1.79 -11.13
N VAL A 67 1.28 1.82 -10.83
CA VAL A 67 2.04 3.02 -10.50
C VAL A 67 3.01 3.23 -11.66
N THR A 68 3.05 4.43 -12.23
CA THR A 68 3.96 4.79 -13.30
C THR A 68 5.19 5.50 -12.73
N ILE A 69 6.35 4.97 -13.03
CA ILE A 69 7.64 5.57 -12.67
C ILE A 69 8.25 6.16 -13.94
N ILE A 70 8.46 7.47 -13.97
CA ILE A 70 9.06 8.18 -15.11
C ILE A 70 10.45 8.65 -14.73
N ARG A 71 11.42 8.40 -15.62
CA ARG A 71 12.80 8.86 -15.48
C ARG A 71 13.33 9.40 -16.80
N PRO A 72 14.12 10.48 -16.77
CA PRO A 72 14.85 10.92 -17.94
C PRO A 72 15.93 9.91 -18.31
N ALA A 73 16.18 9.76 -19.60
CA ALA A 73 17.24 8.92 -20.15
C ALA A 73 17.90 9.62 -21.32
N THR A 74 19.21 9.76 -21.28
CA THR A 74 19.97 10.29 -22.41
C THR A 74 20.36 9.14 -23.33
N THR A 75 19.95 9.20 -24.58
CA THR A 75 20.32 8.23 -25.61
C THR A 75 21.20 8.91 -26.67
N GLY A 76 21.81 8.11 -27.56
CA GLY A 76 22.56 8.67 -28.69
C GLY A 76 21.73 9.52 -29.66
N GLU A 77 20.40 9.49 -29.53
CA GLU A 77 19.43 10.25 -30.34
C GLU A 77 18.83 11.47 -29.60
N GLY A 78 19.34 11.77 -28.40
CA GLY A 78 18.91 12.92 -27.57
C GLY A 78 18.26 12.53 -26.25
N GLU A 79 17.65 13.54 -25.62
CA GLU A 79 16.91 13.34 -24.37
C GLU A 79 15.60 12.61 -24.62
N ARG A 80 15.30 11.69 -23.74
CA ARG A 80 14.07 10.88 -23.76
C ARG A 80 13.58 10.64 -22.33
N TYR A 81 12.32 10.22 -22.20
CA TYR A 81 11.78 9.77 -20.94
C TYR A 81 11.37 8.30 -21.05
N ILE A 82 11.60 7.56 -19.98
CA ILE A 82 11.18 6.17 -19.87
C ILE A 82 10.16 6.10 -18.74
N ALA A 83 8.95 5.67 -19.07
CA ALA A 83 7.91 5.33 -18.11
C ALA A 83 7.85 3.82 -17.92
N VAL A 84 7.86 3.38 -16.69
CA VAL A 84 7.71 1.97 -16.30
C VAL A 84 6.46 1.85 -15.45
N ASP A 85 5.48 1.11 -15.94
CA ASP A 85 4.23 0.84 -15.25
C ASP A 85 4.34 -0.46 -14.47
N VAL A 86 4.23 -0.35 -13.16
CA VAL A 86 4.36 -1.47 -12.22
C VAL A 86 3.00 -1.80 -11.64
N SER A 87 2.63 -3.08 -11.66
CA SER A 87 1.35 -3.56 -11.13
C SER A 87 1.23 -3.37 -9.62
N CYS A 88 0.14 -2.77 -9.18
CA CYS A 88 -0.20 -2.67 -7.76
C CYS A 88 -0.58 -4.01 -7.13
N SER A 89 -0.81 -5.07 -7.90
CA SER A 89 -1.19 -6.39 -7.37
C SER A 89 -0.12 -7.00 -6.47
N ASN A 90 1.14 -6.75 -6.74
CA ASN A 90 2.24 -7.21 -5.91
C ASN A 90 2.37 -6.39 -4.62
N ILE A 91 2.12 -5.08 -4.67
CA ILE A 91 2.01 -4.23 -3.48
C ILE A 91 0.93 -4.80 -2.56
N SER A 92 -0.22 -5.16 -3.12
CA SER A 92 -1.31 -5.83 -2.42
C SER A 92 -0.85 -7.10 -1.69
N THR A 93 -0.11 -7.96 -2.37
CA THR A 93 0.36 -9.23 -1.79
C THR A 93 1.29 -9.01 -0.60
N TYR A 94 2.20 -8.04 -0.69
CA TYR A 94 3.12 -7.72 0.40
C TYR A 94 2.41 -7.09 1.60
N ILE A 95 1.53 -6.12 1.35
CA ILE A 95 0.88 -5.34 2.42
C ILE A 95 -0.26 -6.11 3.07
N SER A 96 -1.07 -6.86 2.32
CA SER A 96 -2.15 -7.69 2.89
C SER A 96 -1.65 -8.83 3.76
N GLY A 97 -0.40 -9.26 3.57
CA GLY A 97 0.25 -10.26 4.41
C GLY A 97 0.72 -9.72 5.76
N VAL A 98 0.74 -8.40 5.95
CA VAL A 98 1.12 -7.78 7.23
C VAL A 98 -0.10 -7.69 8.13
N GLY A 99 -0.31 -8.72 8.94
CA GLY A 99 -1.33 -8.73 9.99
C GLY A 99 -0.85 -7.96 11.22
N ILE A 100 -1.61 -6.95 11.65
CA ILE A 100 -1.39 -6.25 12.91
C ILE A 100 -2.54 -6.59 13.86
N GLY A 101 -2.32 -7.55 14.76
CA GLY A 101 -3.40 -8.09 15.58
C GLY A 101 -4.43 -8.87 14.74
N GLN A 102 -5.68 -8.90 15.16
CA GLN A 102 -6.75 -9.63 14.44
C GLN A 102 -7.47 -8.77 13.39
N ARG A 103 -7.51 -7.45 13.56
CA ARG A 103 -8.25 -6.51 12.72
C ARG A 103 -7.41 -5.37 12.17
N GLY A 104 -6.15 -5.28 12.60
CA GLY A 104 -5.23 -4.28 12.11
C GLY A 104 -4.85 -4.54 10.66
N TYR A 105 -4.49 -3.50 9.97
CA TYR A 105 -4.09 -3.52 8.57
C TYR A 105 -3.01 -2.47 8.31
N CYS A 106 -2.38 -2.56 7.16
CA CYS A 106 -1.47 -1.54 6.67
C CYS A 106 -2.01 -0.92 5.38
N PHE A 107 -1.69 0.34 5.17
CA PHE A 107 -1.87 1.01 3.89
C PHE A 107 -0.60 1.78 3.52
N LEU A 108 -0.53 2.23 2.27
CA LEU A 108 0.54 3.10 1.77
C LEU A 108 -0.03 4.47 1.47
N GLU A 109 0.68 5.49 1.89
CA GLU A 109 0.46 6.88 1.53
C GLU A 109 1.76 7.52 1.02
N ASP A 110 1.67 8.65 0.32
CA ASP A 110 2.82 9.49 0.06
C ASP A 110 3.09 10.47 1.21
N THR A 111 4.12 11.30 1.08
CA THR A 111 4.48 12.28 2.10
C THR A 111 3.47 13.42 2.25
N GLU A 112 2.54 13.55 1.32
CA GLU A 112 1.46 14.55 1.34
C GLU A 112 0.14 13.98 1.88
N GLY A 113 0.11 12.67 2.21
CA GLY A 113 -1.09 11.98 2.70
C GLY A 113 -2.01 11.46 1.60
N ASN A 114 -1.56 11.43 0.33
CA ASN A 114 -2.34 10.79 -0.71
C ASN A 114 -2.21 9.28 -0.62
N LEU A 115 -3.34 8.57 -0.65
CA LEU A 115 -3.35 7.10 -0.60
C LEU A 115 -2.74 6.50 -1.87
N VAL A 116 -1.67 5.74 -1.70
CA VAL A 116 -1.00 4.97 -2.75
C VAL A 116 -1.60 3.56 -2.86
N TYR A 117 -1.87 2.92 -1.74
CA TYR A 117 -2.51 1.60 -1.69
C TYR A 117 -3.28 1.42 -0.38
N HIS A 118 -4.46 0.80 -0.46
CA HIS A 118 -5.25 0.41 0.71
C HIS A 118 -5.81 -1.01 0.51
N PRO A 119 -5.79 -1.91 1.53
CA PRO A 119 -6.30 -3.28 1.39
C PRO A 119 -7.81 -3.33 1.11
N GLN A 120 -8.55 -2.30 1.49
CA GLN A 120 -9.97 -2.13 1.23
C GLN A 120 -10.24 -0.99 0.24
N GLN A 121 -9.47 -0.94 -0.83
CA GLN A 121 -9.48 0.17 -1.80
C GLN A 121 -10.87 0.43 -2.41
N GLN A 122 -11.69 -0.61 -2.60
CA GLN A 122 -13.05 -0.45 -3.09
C GLN A 122 -13.95 0.35 -2.12
N LEU A 123 -13.76 0.19 -0.81
CA LEU A 123 -14.50 0.94 0.19
C LEU A 123 -14.06 2.41 0.24
N ILE A 124 -12.78 2.66 0.04
CA ILE A 124 -12.23 4.03 -0.07
C ILE A 124 -12.81 4.74 -1.30
N TYR A 125 -12.79 4.10 -2.49
CA TYR A 125 -13.33 4.70 -3.71
C TYR A 125 -14.85 4.91 -3.69
N SER A 126 -15.57 4.07 -2.97
CA SER A 126 -17.03 4.25 -2.80
C SER A 126 -17.39 5.20 -1.66
N GLU A 127 -16.41 5.84 -1.05
CA GLU A 127 -16.57 6.75 0.11
C GLU A 127 -17.25 6.09 1.33
N LEU A 128 -17.32 4.76 1.35
CA LEU A 128 -17.87 4.00 2.49
C LEU A 128 -16.85 3.87 3.63
N LYS A 129 -15.59 4.15 3.36
CA LYS A 129 -14.50 4.20 4.32
C LYS A 129 -13.56 5.37 3.98
N SER A 130 -13.08 6.05 5.01
CA SER A 130 -12.00 7.04 4.89
C SER A 130 -10.90 6.74 5.89
N GLU A 131 -9.67 7.11 5.55
CA GLU A 131 -8.53 7.11 6.46
C GLU A 131 -8.21 8.56 6.88
N ASN A 132 -7.66 8.72 8.06
CA ASN A 132 -7.21 10.04 8.53
C ASN A 132 -5.78 10.32 8.03
N THR A 133 -5.65 10.46 6.73
CA THR A 133 -4.34 10.63 6.08
C THR A 133 -3.70 11.98 6.39
N ASP A 134 -4.47 13.01 6.69
CA ASP A 134 -3.94 14.29 7.16
C ASP A 134 -3.18 14.14 8.48
N LEU A 135 -3.73 13.32 9.38
CA LEU A 135 -3.06 12.99 10.63
C LEU A 135 -1.81 12.15 10.37
N THR A 136 -1.94 11.03 9.65
CA THR A 136 -0.81 10.10 9.46
C THR A 136 0.34 10.74 8.70
N ALA A 137 0.07 11.61 7.72
CA ALA A 137 1.09 12.38 7.00
C ALA A 137 1.88 13.32 7.93
N SER A 138 1.24 13.83 8.99
CA SER A 138 1.88 14.72 9.96
C SER A 138 2.72 14.00 11.01
N LEU A 139 2.51 12.69 11.22
CA LEU A 139 3.21 11.91 12.23
C LEU A 139 4.64 11.56 11.78
N PRO A 140 5.64 11.67 12.64
CA PRO A 140 6.98 11.15 12.34
C PRO A 140 7.00 9.62 12.30
N ASP A 141 8.07 9.04 11.78
CA ASP A 141 8.27 7.58 11.83
C ASP A 141 8.26 7.09 13.28
N GLY A 142 7.57 5.98 13.51
CA GLY A 142 7.38 5.39 14.83
C GLY A 142 5.94 4.98 15.12
N THR A 143 5.67 4.71 16.39
CA THR A 143 4.33 4.30 16.86
C THR A 143 3.68 5.42 17.66
N HIS A 144 2.45 5.75 17.31
CA HIS A 144 1.66 6.83 17.89
C HIS A 144 0.30 6.31 18.33
N VAL A 145 -0.19 6.78 19.46
CA VAL A 145 -1.51 6.41 19.99
C VAL A 145 -2.41 7.64 19.92
N GLU A 146 -3.45 7.55 19.11
CA GLU A 146 -4.44 8.60 18.92
C GLU A 146 -5.82 8.08 19.27
N GLY A 147 -6.30 8.47 20.46
CA GLY A 147 -7.54 7.95 21.03
C GLY A 147 -7.48 6.44 21.27
N SER A 148 -8.28 5.67 20.55
CA SER A 148 -8.32 4.20 20.62
C SER A 148 -7.53 3.52 19.49
N THR A 149 -6.88 4.28 18.62
CA THR A 149 -6.15 3.78 17.44
C THR A 149 -4.65 3.93 17.66
N ILE A 150 -3.92 2.90 17.26
CA ILE A 150 -2.46 2.90 17.21
C ILE A 150 -2.06 2.99 15.75
N TYR A 151 -1.28 4.01 15.43
CA TYR A 151 -0.65 4.21 14.13
C TYR A 151 0.84 3.86 14.23
N THR A 152 1.33 3.07 13.32
CA THR A 152 2.77 2.81 13.16
C THR A 152 3.16 3.30 11.78
N VAL A 153 3.99 4.33 11.72
CA VAL A 153 4.40 4.99 10.49
C VAL A 153 5.86 4.68 10.21
N GLN A 154 6.15 4.31 8.97
CA GLN A 154 7.52 4.06 8.52
C GLN A 154 7.70 4.59 7.10
N THR A 155 8.59 5.54 6.93
CA THR A 155 9.01 6.03 5.62
C THR A 155 9.88 4.98 4.92
N LEU A 156 9.59 4.69 3.66
CA LEU A 156 10.37 3.77 2.86
C LEU A 156 11.70 4.42 2.42
N GLU A 157 12.67 3.58 2.04
CA GLU A 157 14.01 4.04 1.61
C GLU A 157 13.98 5.01 0.41
N ASN A 158 12.92 4.99 -0.40
CA ASN A 158 12.73 5.93 -1.50
C ASN A 158 12.39 7.36 -1.04
N GLY A 159 12.06 7.57 0.25
CA GLY A 159 11.69 8.86 0.82
C GLY A 159 10.36 9.44 0.34
N ILE A 160 9.62 8.73 -0.53
CA ILE A 160 8.41 9.22 -1.19
C ILE A 160 7.17 8.56 -0.58
N TRP A 161 7.28 7.29 -0.21
CA TRP A 161 6.15 6.52 0.33
C TRP A 161 6.35 6.17 1.79
N ARG A 162 5.22 6.06 2.46
CA ARG A 162 5.14 5.71 3.88
C ARG A 162 4.20 4.52 4.04
N VAL A 163 4.62 3.55 4.82
CA VAL A 163 3.76 2.45 5.27
C VAL A 163 3.12 2.88 6.58
N VAL A 164 1.80 2.83 6.64
CA VAL A 164 1.02 3.15 7.84
C VAL A 164 0.32 1.89 8.31
N GLY A 165 0.70 1.41 9.49
CA GLY A 165 0.01 0.34 10.19
C GLY A 165 -1.07 0.92 11.10
N VAL A 166 -2.27 0.35 11.05
CA VAL A 166 -3.41 0.76 11.88
C VAL A 166 -3.85 -0.41 12.73
N SER A 167 -3.95 -0.21 14.04
CA SER A 167 -4.48 -1.20 14.96
C SER A 167 -5.32 -0.55 16.06
N SER A 168 -6.15 -1.35 16.75
CA SER A 168 -6.98 -0.87 17.83
C SER A 168 -6.33 -1.17 19.17
N PHE A 169 -6.11 -0.12 19.98
CA PHE A 169 -5.64 -0.27 21.35
C PHE A 169 -6.59 -1.10 22.20
N GLN A 170 -7.90 -0.97 21.97
CA GLN A 170 -8.92 -1.72 22.69
C GLN A 170 -8.89 -3.22 22.38
N GLU A 171 -8.51 -3.59 21.16
CA GLU A 171 -8.33 -5.00 20.76
C GLU A 171 -7.18 -5.65 21.54
N LEU A 172 -6.03 -4.97 21.62
CA LEU A 172 -4.87 -5.46 22.35
C LEU A 172 -5.18 -5.67 23.83
N ILE A 173 -5.89 -4.75 24.46
CA ILE A 173 -6.31 -4.87 25.87
C ILE A 173 -7.32 -6.02 26.03
N THR A 174 -8.29 -6.14 25.14
CA THR A 174 -9.34 -7.17 25.24
C THR A 174 -8.74 -8.57 25.11
N ASP A 175 -7.78 -8.77 24.22
CA ASP A 175 -7.11 -10.05 24.06
C ASP A 175 -6.24 -10.40 25.28
N ALA A 176 -5.50 -9.43 25.82
CA ALA A 176 -4.74 -9.61 27.03
C ALA A 176 -5.64 -9.94 28.25
N LEU A 177 -6.74 -9.22 28.42
CA LEU A 177 -7.70 -9.47 29.49
C LEU A 177 -8.37 -10.86 29.36
N ARG A 178 -8.69 -11.29 28.16
CA ARG A 178 -9.27 -12.61 27.90
C ARG A 178 -8.30 -13.71 28.31
N GLU A 179 -7.02 -13.56 27.97
CA GLU A 179 -5.99 -14.56 28.37
C GLU A 179 -5.79 -14.59 29.87
N ILE A 180 -5.71 -13.42 30.53
CA ILE A 180 -5.61 -13.32 31.98
C ILE A 180 -6.83 -14.00 32.67
N MET A 181 -8.05 -13.72 32.18
CA MET A 181 -9.26 -14.35 32.71
C MET A 181 -9.23 -15.88 32.56
N ARG A 182 -8.75 -16.36 31.38
CA ARG A 182 -8.63 -17.80 31.12
C ARG A 182 -7.66 -18.49 32.11
N ILE A 183 -6.48 -17.89 32.29
CA ILE A 183 -5.48 -18.43 33.24
C ILE A 183 -6.01 -18.41 34.67
N THR A 184 -6.65 -17.30 35.07
CA THR A 184 -7.24 -17.16 36.40
C THR A 184 -8.34 -18.19 36.65
N PHE A 185 -9.21 -18.44 35.66
CA PHE A 185 -10.28 -19.44 35.76
C PHE A 185 -9.72 -20.86 35.90
N ILE A 186 -8.70 -21.21 35.11
CA ILE A 186 -8.01 -22.53 35.21
C ILE A 186 -7.36 -22.68 36.58
N GLY A 187 -6.67 -21.65 37.07
CA GLY A 187 -6.06 -21.65 38.40
C GLY A 187 -7.07 -21.85 39.52
N ALA A 188 -8.21 -21.11 39.44
CA ALA A 188 -9.29 -21.30 40.44
C ALA A 188 -9.89 -22.71 40.41
N LEU A 189 -10.03 -23.30 39.22
CA LEU A 189 -10.51 -24.68 39.07
C LEU A 189 -9.56 -25.70 39.73
N PHE A 190 -8.24 -25.50 39.53
CA PHE A 190 -7.23 -26.35 40.19
C PHE A 190 -7.25 -26.24 41.72
N ILE A 191 -7.39 -25.00 42.24
CA ILE A 191 -7.49 -24.78 43.69
C ILE A 191 -8.74 -25.46 44.27
N LEU A 192 -9.88 -25.32 43.57
CA LEU A 192 -11.12 -25.97 43.98
C LEU A 192 -11.00 -27.49 43.98
N ALA A 193 -10.42 -28.06 42.92
CA ALA A 193 -10.19 -29.50 42.82
C ALA A 193 -9.28 -30.01 43.94
N ALA A 194 -8.20 -29.30 44.25
CA ALA A 194 -7.30 -29.64 45.36
C ALA A 194 -8.00 -29.57 46.72
N ALA A 195 -8.84 -28.55 46.95
CA ALA A 195 -9.61 -28.40 48.16
C ALA A 195 -10.62 -29.56 48.37
N VAL A 196 -11.33 -29.93 47.27
CA VAL A 196 -12.26 -31.09 47.31
C VAL A 196 -11.50 -32.40 47.61
N LEU A 197 -10.35 -32.60 46.95
CA LEU A 197 -9.54 -33.80 47.16
C LEU A 197 -9.03 -33.90 48.63
N LEU A 198 -8.58 -32.78 49.18
CA LEU A 198 -8.15 -32.69 50.57
C LEU A 198 -9.31 -32.97 51.53
N SER A 199 -10.51 -32.46 51.26
CA SER A 199 -11.74 -32.71 52.05
C SER A 199 -12.21 -34.16 51.99
N LEU A 200 -11.89 -34.89 50.93
CA LEU A 200 -12.23 -36.35 50.83
C LEU A 200 -11.21 -37.24 51.49
N LEU A 201 -10.01 -36.77 51.80
CA LEU A 201 -8.92 -37.50 52.43
C LEU A 201 -8.89 -37.31 53.94
N LEU A 202 -9.58 -36.33 54.48
CA LEU A 202 -9.78 -36.04 55.90
C LEU A 202 -11.10 -36.64 56.41
#